data_7deb6dd6d88737c4c717c8817db2c13e
#
_entry.id   7deb6dd6d88737c4c717c8817db2c13e
#
_cell.length_a   1.000
_cell.length_b   1.000
_cell.length_c   1.000
_cell.angle_alpha   90.00
_cell.angle_beta   90.00
_cell.angle_gamma   90.00
#
_symmetry.space_group_name_H-M   'P 1'
#
loop_
_entity.id
_entity.type
_entity.pdbx_description
1 polymer ?
#
loop_
_entity_poly.entity_id
_entity_poly.type
_entity_poly.pdbx_seq_one_letter_code
_entity_poly.pdbx_strand_id
1 'polypeptide(L)'
;MTLNLSVPGQEELKPRITVFGVGGAGGNAVNNMIDKALEGVDFVVANTDAQALQQSNSQSRIQLGVKVTEGLGAGARATVGAAAAEESIEQIVDHLAGAHMCFITAGMGGGTGTGAAPIIAQAARELGVLTVGVVTKPFQFEGGKRMKQAEDGVEALQKVVDTLIIIPNQNLFRLANEKITFTEAFSLADDVLYQGVKGVTDLMVRPGLINLDFADVRAVMDEMGKAMMGTGEAEGEDRAIQAAEKAIANPLLNEISLRGAKGVLINITGGHDLTLFELDEAANRIREEVDTRSEERRVGIESRSRGSLD
;
A
#
# COMPACT_ATOMS: atom_id res chain seq x y z
N MET A 1 -43.61 -23.57 22.37
CA MET A 1 -42.90 -23.23 21.14
C MET A 1 -42.45 -21.79 21.26
N THR A 2 -41.18 -21.56 21.59
CA THR A 2 -40.58 -20.25 21.68
C THR A 2 -39.97 -19.94 20.32
N LEU A 3 -40.53 -18.97 19.60
CA LEU A 3 -39.94 -18.43 18.36
C LEU A 3 -38.74 -17.58 18.75
N ASN A 4 -37.52 -18.09 18.51
CA ASN A 4 -36.31 -17.29 18.52
C ASN A 4 -36.25 -16.52 17.20
N LEU A 5 -36.72 -15.29 17.20
CA LEU A 5 -36.43 -14.30 16.16
C LEU A 5 -35.05 -13.73 16.46
N SER A 6 -34.02 -14.30 15.84
CA SER A 6 -32.73 -13.60 15.72
C SER A 6 -32.92 -12.48 14.69
N VAL A 7 -32.76 -11.23 15.14
CA VAL A 7 -32.56 -10.10 14.23
C VAL A 7 -31.30 -10.43 13.41
N PRO A 8 -31.35 -10.38 12.06
CA PRO A 8 -30.12 -10.48 11.30
C PRO A 8 -29.18 -9.42 11.83
N GLY A 9 -28.01 -9.83 12.33
CA GLY A 9 -26.99 -8.89 12.77
C GLY A 9 -26.76 -7.90 11.61
N GLN A 10 -26.77 -6.62 11.93
CA GLN A 10 -26.24 -5.62 11.02
C GLN A 10 -24.77 -6.02 10.84
N GLU A 11 -24.48 -6.77 9.77
CA GLU A 11 -23.12 -6.81 9.24
C GLU A 11 -22.79 -5.36 8.92
N GLU A 12 -21.88 -4.78 9.68
CA GLU A 12 -21.31 -3.49 9.32
C GLU A 12 -20.80 -3.63 7.90
N LEU A 13 -21.43 -2.91 6.97
CA LEU A 13 -21.06 -2.88 5.56
C LEU A 13 -19.71 -2.17 5.42
N LYS A 14 -18.64 -2.89 5.75
CA LYS A 14 -17.26 -2.41 5.56
C LYS A 14 -16.85 -2.59 4.11
N PRO A 15 -16.07 -1.68 3.54
CA PRO A 15 -15.54 -1.87 2.20
C PRO A 15 -14.65 -3.10 2.16
N ARG A 16 -14.83 -3.97 1.15
CA ARG A 16 -13.95 -5.11 0.91
C ARG A 16 -12.69 -4.62 0.23
N ILE A 17 -11.56 -4.81 0.90
CA ILE A 17 -10.23 -4.39 0.44
C ILE A 17 -9.41 -5.65 0.22
N THR A 18 -8.87 -5.80 -0.97
CA THR A 18 -7.97 -6.91 -1.33
C THR A 18 -6.56 -6.38 -1.51
N VAL A 19 -5.58 -7.07 -0.93
CA VAL A 19 -4.15 -6.78 -1.12
C VAL A 19 -3.54 -7.92 -1.93
N PHE A 20 -3.11 -7.61 -3.15
CA PHE A 20 -2.36 -8.50 -4.01
C PHE A 20 -0.86 -8.31 -3.83
N GLY A 21 -0.17 -9.29 -3.30
CA GLY A 21 1.28 -9.38 -3.31
C GLY A 21 1.78 -10.09 -4.57
N VAL A 22 2.47 -9.37 -5.46
CA VAL A 22 2.87 -9.87 -6.77
C VAL A 22 4.37 -10.08 -6.85
N GLY A 23 4.78 -11.30 -7.16
CA GLY A 23 6.18 -11.71 -7.21
C GLY A 23 6.82 -11.85 -5.83
N GLY A 24 8.14 -12.00 -5.78
CA GLY A 24 8.86 -12.25 -4.53
C GLY A 24 8.73 -11.13 -3.52
N ALA A 25 9.03 -9.90 -3.91
CA ALA A 25 8.94 -8.75 -3.00
C ALA A 25 7.50 -8.48 -2.55
N GLY A 26 6.51 -8.61 -3.45
CA GLY A 26 5.10 -8.47 -3.09
C GLY A 26 4.64 -9.55 -2.11
N GLY A 27 5.08 -10.79 -2.30
CA GLY A 27 4.81 -11.90 -1.38
C GLY A 27 5.43 -11.67 0.01
N ASN A 28 6.66 -11.16 0.09
CA ASN A 28 7.33 -10.82 1.35
C ASN A 28 6.60 -9.68 2.07
N ALA A 29 6.19 -8.65 1.33
CA ALA A 29 5.43 -7.54 1.90
C ALA A 29 4.08 -8.02 2.49
N VAL A 30 3.38 -8.92 1.81
CA VAL A 30 2.13 -9.52 2.34
C VAL A 30 2.41 -10.35 3.57
N ASN A 31 3.47 -11.17 3.61
CA ASN A 31 3.84 -11.91 4.81
C ASN A 31 4.08 -10.95 5.99
N ASN A 32 4.82 -9.86 5.77
CA ASN A 32 5.04 -8.83 6.78
C ASN A 32 3.75 -8.17 7.27
N MET A 33 2.80 -7.91 6.36
CA MET A 33 1.47 -7.37 6.71
C MET A 33 0.65 -8.35 7.57
N ILE A 34 0.72 -9.62 7.27
CA ILE A 34 0.06 -10.69 8.04
C ILE A 34 0.69 -10.82 9.42
N ASP A 35 2.02 -10.84 9.50
CA ASP A 35 2.76 -10.95 10.77
C ASP A 35 2.52 -9.74 11.68
N LYS A 36 2.30 -8.56 11.10
CA LYS A 36 1.91 -7.34 11.82
C LYS A 36 0.40 -7.20 12.06
N ALA A 37 -0.37 -8.26 11.76
CA ALA A 37 -1.81 -8.33 11.98
C ALA A 37 -2.58 -7.14 11.35
N LEU A 38 -2.29 -6.81 10.08
CA LEU A 38 -3.08 -5.83 9.34
C LEU A 38 -4.50 -6.37 9.15
N GLU A 39 -5.47 -5.67 9.72
CA GLU A 39 -6.88 -6.07 9.75
C GLU A 39 -7.69 -5.40 8.64
N GLY A 40 -8.84 -5.99 8.32
CA GLY A 40 -9.83 -5.41 7.40
C GLY A 40 -9.49 -5.57 5.92
N VAL A 41 -8.55 -6.44 5.58
CA VAL A 41 -8.13 -6.73 4.21
C VAL A 41 -8.06 -8.23 3.95
N ASP A 42 -8.35 -8.63 2.72
CA ASP A 42 -8.13 -9.98 2.21
C ASP A 42 -6.78 -10.02 1.49
N PHE A 43 -5.93 -10.98 1.84
CA PHE A 43 -4.61 -11.12 1.21
C PHE A 43 -4.61 -12.18 0.12
N VAL A 44 -4.02 -11.85 -1.03
CA VAL A 44 -3.77 -12.76 -2.14
C VAL A 44 -2.31 -12.63 -2.56
N VAL A 45 -1.60 -13.74 -2.66
CA VAL A 45 -0.21 -13.75 -3.19
C VAL A 45 -0.20 -14.43 -4.53
N ALA A 46 0.34 -13.76 -5.54
CA ALA A 46 0.48 -14.24 -6.89
C ALA A 46 1.96 -14.29 -7.31
N ASN A 47 2.44 -15.45 -7.72
CA ASN A 47 3.82 -15.63 -8.14
C ASN A 47 3.94 -16.69 -9.23
N THR A 48 4.97 -16.58 -10.05
CA THR A 48 5.39 -17.58 -11.04
C THR A 48 6.31 -18.66 -10.43
N ASP A 49 6.86 -18.37 -9.24
CA ASP A 49 7.73 -19.29 -8.49
C ASP A 49 6.90 -20.07 -7.47
N ALA A 50 6.77 -21.37 -7.69
CA ALA A 50 6.01 -22.27 -6.83
C ALA A 50 6.63 -22.42 -5.43
N GLN A 51 7.95 -22.33 -5.31
CA GLN A 51 8.64 -22.44 -4.01
C GLN A 51 8.36 -21.19 -3.16
N ALA A 52 8.41 -20.00 -3.75
CA ALA A 52 8.08 -18.76 -3.07
C ALA A 52 6.61 -18.75 -2.58
N LEU A 53 5.68 -19.33 -3.35
CA LEU A 53 4.28 -19.47 -2.93
C LEU A 53 4.10 -20.39 -1.73
N GLN A 54 4.91 -21.45 -1.61
CA GLN A 54 4.85 -22.36 -0.46
C GLN A 54 5.26 -21.67 0.85
N GLN A 55 6.11 -20.65 0.77
CA GLN A 55 6.59 -19.87 1.93
C GLN A 55 5.62 -18.74 2.32
N SER A 56 4.57 -18.52 1.55
CA SER A 56 3.60 -17.47 1.84
C SER A 56 2.70 -17.81 3.03
N ASN A 57 2.49 -16.84 3.91
CA ASN A 57 1.55 -16.91 5.03
C ASN A 57 0.10 -16.63 4.59
N SER A 58 -0.12 -16.19 3.35
CA SER A 58 -1.46 -15.96 2.80
C SER A 58 -2.22 -17.26 2.59
N GLN A 59 -3.50 -17.25 2.92
CA GLN A 59 -4.41 -18.37 2.63
C GLN A 59 -4.75 -18.45 1.15
N SER A 60 -4.86 -17.31 0.46
CA SER A 60 -5.13 -17.24 -0.96
C SER A 60 -3.84 -17.05 -1.75
N ARG A 61 -3.55 -18.04 -2.62
CA ARG A 61 -2.32 -18.07 -3.42
C ARG A 61 -2.67 -18.41 -4.86
N ILE A 62 -2.07 -17.70 -5.80
CA ILE A 62 -2.22 -17.93 -7.23
C ILE A 62 -0.85 -18.25 -7.81
N GLN A 63 -0.68 -19.44 -8.36
CA GLN A 63 0.47 -19.77 -9.18
C GLN A 63 0.22 -19.24 -10.59
N LEU A 64 0.93 -18.17 -10.95
CA LEU A 64 0.82 -17.55 -12.27
C LEU A 64 1.55 -18.37 -13.32
N GLY A 65 0.91 -18.56 -14.47
CA GLY A 65 1.52 -19.10 -15.66
C GLY A 65 2.11 -20.50 -15.49
N VAL A 66 1.33 -21.43 -15.00
CA VAL A 66 1.76 -22.83 -14.77
C VAL A 66 2.35 -23.46 -16.04
N LYS A 67 1.80 -23.15 -17.21
CA LYS A 67 2.32 -23.63 -18.50
C LYS A 67 3.51 -22.81 -18.99
N VAL A 68 3.45 -21.49 -18.79
CA VAL A 68 4.48 -20.57 -19.27
C VAL A 68 5.78 -20.72 -18.49
N THR A 69 5.73 -20.97 -17.17
CA THR A 69 6.92 -20.96 -16.29
C THR A 69 7.22 -22.31 -15.63
N GLU A 70 6.28 -23.26 -15.66
CA GLU A 70 6.40 -24.56 -14.98
C GLU A 70 6.72 -24.42 -13.47
N GLY A 71 6.35 -23.29 -12.87
CA GLY A 71 6.64 -22.99 -11.46
C GLY A 71 8.08 -22.55 -11.16
N LEU A 72 8.90 -22.32 -12.20
CA LEU A 72 10.33 -22.00 -12.08
C LEU A 72 10.62 -20.49 -12.08
N GLY A 73 9.58 -19.66 -12.07
CA GLY A 73 9.72 -18.20 -12.08
C GLY A 73 9.80 -17.59 -13.49
N ALA A 74 9.85 -16.26 -13.55
CA ALA A 74 9.86 -15.51 -14.81
C ALA A 74 11.26 -15.20 -15.35
N GLY A 75 12.32 -15.59 -14.66
CA GLY A 75 13.72 -15.41 -15.11
C GLY A 75 14.10 -13.95 -15.33
N ALA A 76 13.64 -13.03 -14.48
CA ALA A 76 13.83 -11.58 -14.59
C ALA A 76 13.33 -10.97 -15.92
N ARG A 77 12.37 -11.59 -16.60
CA ARG A 77 11.75 -11.11 -17.84
C ARG A 77 10.31 -10.69 -17.60
N ALA A 78 10.04 -9.38 -17.68
CA ALA A 78 8.71 -8.81 -17.46
C ALA A 78 7.66 -9.38 -18.47
N THR A 79 8.06 -9.65 -19.72
CA THR A 79 7.19 -10.24 -20.73
C THR A 79 6.69 -11.64 -20.33
N VAL A 80 7.53 -12.42 -19.65
CA VAL A 80 7.13 -13.75 -19.12
C VAL A 80 6.18 -13.57 -17.92
N GLY A 81 6.44 -12.61 -17.05
CA GLY A 81 5.54 -12.27 -15.95
C GLY A 81 4.16 -11.83 -16.43
N ALA A 82 4.10 -10.99 -17.47
CA ALA A 82 2.85 -10.58 -18.09
C ALA A 82 2.07 -11.76 -18.69
N ALA A 83 2.74 -12.58 -19.52
CA ALA A 83 2.12 -13.75 -20.12
C ALA A 83 1.63 -14.76 -19.06
N ALA A 84 2.35 -14.91 -17.96
CA ALA A 84 1.95 -15.75 -16.83
C ALA A 84 0.67 -15.22 -16.14
N ALA A 85 0.55 -13.92 -15.97
CA ALA A 85 -0.66 -13.31 -15.40
C ALA A 85 -1.86 -13.44 -16.36
N GLU A 86 -1.64 -13.27 -17.67
CA GLU A 86 -2.68 -13.46 -18.69
C GLU A 86 -3.19 -14.90 -18.71
N GLU A 87 -2.31 -15.90 -18.59
CA GLU A 87 -2.71 -17.30 -18.49
C GLU A 87 -3.61 -17.56 -17.27
N SER A 88 -3.38 -16.85 -16.17
CA SER A 88 -4.08 -17.06 -14.90
C SER A 88 -5.18 -16.02 -14.65
N ILE A 89 -5.63 -15.31 -15.68
CA ILE A 89 -6.55 -14.17 -15.55
C ILE A 89 -7.88 -14.53 -14.87
N GLU A 90 -8.42 -15.70 -15.12
CA GLU A 90 -9.67 -16.16 -14.50
C GLU A 90 -9.53 -16.25 -12.97
N GLN A 91 -8.44 -16.83 -12.48
CA GLN A 91 -8.18 -16.93 -11.04
C GLN A 91 -7.97 -15.53 -10.40
N ILE A 92 -7.31 -14.62 -11.12
CA ILE A 92 -7.11 -13.25 -10.69
C ILE A 92 -8.47 -12.54 -10.54
N VAL A 93 -9.33 -12.65 -11.54
CA VAL A 93 -10.67 -12.05 -11.54
C VAL A 93 -11.54 -12.61 -10.43
N ASP A 94 -11.48 -13.92 -10.17
CA ASP A 94 -12.23 -14.56 -9.07
C ASP A 94 -11.87 -13.97 -7.69
N HIS A 95 -10.60 -13.65 -7.46
CA HIS A 95 -10.15 -13.04 -6.20
C HIS A 95 -10.45 -11.54 -6.11
N LEU A 96 -10.63 -10.87 -7.24
CA LEU A 96 -11.00 -9.45 -7.31
C LEU A 96 -12.52 -9.22 -7.25
N ALA A 97 -13.30 -10.24 -7.56
CA ALA A 97 -14.76 -10.13 -7.63
C ALA A 97 -15.36 -9.70 -6.30
N GLY A 98 -16.14 -8.62 -6.33
CA GLY A 98 -16.80 -8.05 -5.14
C GLY A 98 -15.88 -7.21 -4.25
N ALA A 99 -14.62 -7.01 -4.60
CA ALA A 99 -13.76 -6.03 -3.93
C ALA A 99 -14.18 -4.60 -4.31
N HIS A 100 -14.11 -3.68 -3.34
CA HIS A 100 -14.32 -2.25 -3.57
C HIS A 100 -13.00 -1.56 -3.89
N MET A 101 -11.91 -2.05 -3.29
CA MET A 101 -10.56 -1.54 -3.46
C MET A 101 -9.55 -2.67 -3.54
N CYS A 102 -8.53 -2.48 -4.37
CA CYS A 102 -7.42 -3.40 -4.52
C CYS A 102 -6.09 -2.66 -4.39
N PHE A 103 -5.25 -3.09 -3.45
CA PHE A 103 -3.85 -2.72 -3.41
C PHE A 103 -3.03 -3.76 -4.17
N ILE A 104 -2.13 -3.28 -5.03
CA ILE A 104 -1.17 -4.13 -5.73
C ILE A 104 0.22 -3.77 -5.23
N THR A 105 0.81 -4.67 -4.46
CA THR A 105 2.17 -4.48 -3.95
C THR A 105 3.15 -5.36 -4.70
N ALA A 106 4.23 -4.75 -5.19
CA ALA A 106 5.25 -5.45 -5.98
C ALA A 106 6.61 -4.73 -5.91
N GLY A 107 7.67 -5.51 -6.06
CA GLY A 107 8.99 -4.97 -6.37
C GLY A 107 9.19 -4.87 -7.87
N MET A 108 9.44 -3.66 -8.37
CA MET A 108 9.72 -3.42 -9.79
C MET A 108 11.18 -3.75 -10.11
N GLY A 109 11.42 -4.20 -11.34
CA GLY A 109 12.75 -4.58 -11.83
C GLY A 109 12.99 -6.09 -11.93
N GLY A 110 12.13 -6.91 -11.33
CA GLY A 110 12.08 -8.36 -11.54
C GLY A 110 11.18 -8.76 -12.72
N GLY A 111 11.01 -10.04 -12.95
CA GLY A 111 10.14 -10.55 -14.02
C GLY A 111 8.67 -10.54 -13.62
N THR A 112 8.33 -11.23 -12.53
CA THR A 112 6.94 -11.44 -12.12
C THR A 112 6.26 -10.14 -11.68
N GLY A 113 6.84 -9.43 -10.70
CA GLY A 113 6.24 -8.19 -10.19
C GLY A 113 6.06 -7.14 -11.29
N THR A 114 7.10 -6.91 -12.08
CA THR A 114 7.10 -5.91 -13.17
C THR A 114 6.08 -6.23 -14.27
N GLY A 115 5.98 -7.50 -14.66
CA GLY A 115 5.11 -7.91 -15.77
C GLY A 115 3.67 -8.21 -15.34
N ALA A 116 3.48 -8.88 -14.21
CA ALA A 116 2.15 -9.32 -13.77
C ALA A 116 1.34 -8.20 -13.09
N ALA A 117 1.98 -7.28 -12.35
CA ALA A 117 1.26 -6.23 -11.65
C ALA A 117 0.38 -5.36 -12.57
N PRO A 118 0.84 -4.90 -13.75
CA PRO A 118 -0.02 -4.16 -14.67
C PRO A 118 -1.22 -4.99 -15.18
N ILE A 119 -1.07 -6.27 -15.41
CA ILE A 119 -2.16 -7.16 -15.87
C ILE A 119 -3.22 -7.32 -14.77
N ILE A 120 -2.79 -7.54 -13.53
CA ILE A 120 -3.70 -7.62 -12.37
C ILE A 120 -4.42 -6.28 -12.16
N ALA A 121 -3.70 -5.16 -12.28
CA ALA A 121 -4.27 -3.82 -12.17
C ALA A 121 -5.33 -3.55 -13.24
N GLN A 122 -5.05 -3.93 -14.48
CA GLN A 122 -5.99 -3.81 -15.58
C GLN A 122 -7.28 -4.59 -15.28
N ALA A 123 -7.15 -5.84 -14.83
CA ALA A 123 -8.30 -6.67 -14.48
C ALA A 123 -9.13 -6.05 -13.33
N ALA A 124 -8.48 -5.52 -12.30
CA ALA A 124 -9.16 -4.85 -11.19
C ALA A 124 -9.94 -3.62 -11.68
N ARG A 125 -9.31 -2.80 -12.51
CA ARG A 125 -9.92 -1.59 -13.07
C ARG A 125 -11.12 -1.92 -13.97
N GLU A 126 -11.05 -2.95 -14.79
CA GLU A 126 -12.16 -3.41 -15.65
C GLU A 126 -13.37 -3.87 -14.83
N LEU A 127 -13.15 -4.38 -13.62
CA LEU A 127 -14.20 -4.73 -12.67
C LEU A 127 -14.75 -3.51 -11.88
N GLY A 128 -14.24 -2.30 -12.14
CA GLY A 128 -14.63 -1.08 -11.41
C GLY A 128 -14.08 -1.00 -9.98
N VAL A 129 -13.08 -1.79 -9.65
CA VAL A 129 -12.40 -1.80 -8.36
C VAL A 129 -11.42 -0.63 -8.30
N LEU A 130 -11.47 0.18 -7.24
CA LEU A 130 -10.47 1.23 -7.01
C LEU A 130 -9.10 0.59 -6.83
N THR A 131 -8.17 0.89 -7.73
CA THR A 131 -6.88 0.19 -7.84
C THR A 131 -5.72 1.09 -7.46
N VAL A 132 -5.00 0.71 -6.42
CA VAL A 132 -3.84 1.44 -5.90
C VAL A 132 -2.59 0.58 -5.99
N GLY A 133 -1.60 1.04 -6.76
CA GLY A 133 -0.28 0.42 -6.79
C GLY A 133 0.59 0.97 -5.66
N VAL A 134 1.26 0.08 -4.92
CA VAL A 134 2.27 0.44 -3.92
C VAL A 134 3.51 -0.39 -4.21
N VAL A 135 4.49 0.22 -4.87
CA VAL A 135 5.61 -0.51 -5.46
C VAL A 135 6.96 0.07 -5.08
N THR A 136 7.98 -0.80 -5.03
CA THR A 136 9.36 -0.37 -4.82
C THR A 136 10.15 -0.35 -6.11
N LYS A 137 11.11 0.59 -6.21
CA LYS A 137 12.20 0.55 -7.18
C LYS A 137 13.44 -0.07 -6.54
N PRO A 138 14.26 -0.81 -7.32
CA PRO A 138 15.43 -1.51 -6.78
C PRO A 138 16.50 -0.55 -6.25
N PHE A 139 17.38 -1.06 -5.38
CA PHE A 139 18.59 -0.35 -4.98
C PHE A 139 19.55 -0.17 -6.16
N GLN A 140 20.39 0.85 -6.10
CA GLN A 140 21.38 1.10 -7.18
C GLN A 140 22.37 -0.06 -7.36
N PHE A 141 22.74 -0.75 -6.27
CA PHE A 141 23.64 -1.91 -6.33
C PHE A 141 23.05 -3.12 -7.08
N GLU A 142 21.75 -3.17 -7.28
CA GLU A 142 21.08 -4.23 -8.05
C GLU A 142 21.31 -4.09 -9.57
N GLY A 143 21.83 -2.96 -10.00
CA GLY A 143 22.30 -2.71 -11.36
C GLY A 143 21.33 -1.94 -12.25
N GLY A 144 21.91 -1.22 -13.23
CA GLY A 144 21.16 -0.33 -14.12
C GLY A 144 20.12 -1.03 -15.01
N LYS A 145 20.39 -2.28 -15.40
CA LYS A 145 19.42 -3.07 -16.20
C LYS A 145 18.13 -3.31 -15.41
N ARG A 146 18.27 -3.65 -14.12
CA ARG A 146 17.14 -3.88 -13.22
C ARG A 146 16.38 -2.59 -12.95
N MET A 147 17.08 -1.48 -12.77
CA MET A 147 16.48 -0.16 -12.60
C MET A 147 15.69 0.26 -13.85
N LYS A 148 16.26 0.10 -15.06
CA LYS A 148 15.54 0.43 -16.29
C LYS A 148 14.26 -0.40 -16.44
N GLN A 149 14.33 -1.71 -16.19
CA GLN A 149 13.14 -2.57 -16.21
C GLN A 149 12.09 -2.14 -15.17
N ALA A 150 12.54 -1.67 -14.00
CA ALA A 150 11.66 -1.12 -12.99
C ALA A 150 10.93 0.15 -13.47
N GLU A 151 11.65 1.06 -14.12
CA GLU A 151 11.08 2.29 -14.68
C GLU A 151 10.05 2.00 -15.77
N ASP A 152 10.36 1.10 -16.69
CA ASP A 152 9.42 0.65 -17.73
C ASP A 152 8.15 0.01 -17.11
N GLY A 153 8.33 -0.78 -16.05
CA GLY A 153 7.23 -1.41 -15.31
C GLY A 153 6.36 -0.40 -14.54
N VAL A 154 6.98 0.59 -13.92
CA VAL A 154 6.29 1.70 -13.24
C VAL A 154 5.45 2.50 -14.25
N GLU A 155 6.00 2.80 -15.43
CA GLU A 155 5.27 3.50 -16.48
C GLU A 155 4.06 2.69 -16.98
N ALA A 156 4.24 1.38 -17.16
CA ALA A 156 3.14 0.49 -17.57
C ALA A 156 2.05 0.41 -16.48
N LEU A 157 2.43 0.27 -15.22
CA LEU A 157 1.49 0.20 -14.10
C LEU A 157 0.72 1.51 -13.90
N GLN A 158 1.38 2.66 -14.05
CA GLN A 158 0.77 3.99 -13.91
C GLN A 158 -0.41 4.21 -14.86
N LYS A 159 -0.40 3.58 -16.03
CA LYS A 159 -1.48 3.71 -17.03
C LYS A 159 -2.75 2.96 -16.65
N VAL A 160 -2.66 1.99 -15.74
CA VAL A 160 -3.74 1.05 -15.41
C VAL A 160 -4.17 1.07 -13.94
N VAL A 161 -3.54 1.88 -13.10
CA VAL A 161 -3.97 2.14 -11.72
C VAL A 161 -4.60 3.51 -11.58
N ASP A 162 -5.45 3.69 -10.58
CA ASP A 162 -6.02 4.99 -10.24
C ASP A 162 -5.00 5.84 -9.49
N THR A 163 -4.26 5.22 -8.58
CA THR A 163 -3.18 5.86 -7.81
C THR A 163 -1.96 4.95 -7.75
N LEU A 164 -0.78 5.54 -7.91
CA LEU A 164 0.49 4.82 -7.81
C LEU A 164 1.42 5.47 -6.79
N ILE A 165 1.74 4.72 -5.73
CA ILE A 165 2.75 5.08 -4.73
C ILE A 165 4.05 4.37 -5.09
N ILE A 166 5.11 5.13 -5.31
CA ILE A 166 6.42 4.62 -5.69
C ILE A 166 7.40 4.86 -4.54
N ILE A 167 8.06 3.80 -4.11
CA ILE A 167 9.03 3.82 -3.03
C ILE A 167 10.42 3.46 -3.61
N PRO A 168 11.30 4.45 -3.82
CA PRO A 168 12.67 4.16 -4.23
C PRO A 168 13.44 3.53 -3.06
N ASN A 169 13.86 2.26 -3.18
CA ASN A 169 14.62 1.60 -2.11
C ASN A 169 15.90 2.37 -1.74
N GLN A 170 16.50 3.07 -2.71
CA GLN A 170 17.68 3.90 -2.45
C GLN A 170 17.45 4.96 -1.38
N ASN A 171 16.22 5.48 -1.25
CA ASN A 171 15.89 6.49 -0.25
C ASN A 171 15.85 5.91 1.18
N LEU A 172 15.70 4.58 1.32
CA LEU A 172 15.72 3.89 2.61
C LEU A 172 17.08 3.99 3.31
N PHE A 173 18.18 4.19 2.55
CA PHE A 173 19.51 4.44 3.14
C PHE A 173 19.54 5.70 4.02
N ARG A 174 18.63 6.65 3.82
CA ARG A 174 18.54 7.85 4.66
C ARG A 174 17.85 7.59 6.00
N LEU A 175 17.05 6.52 6.06
CA LEU A 175 16.41 6.05 7.30
C LEU A 175 17.28 5.04 8.04
N ALA A 176 18.22 4.43 7.35
CA ALA A 176 19.11 3.40 7.85
C ALA A 176 20.37 4.00 8.50
N ASN A 177 20.92 3.29 9.48
CA ASN A 177 22.26 3.59 10.00
C ASN A 177 23.32 2.86 9.15
N GLU A 178 24.59 3.27 9.27
CA GLU A 178 25.72 2.68 8.51
C GLU A 178 25.97 1.19 8.81
N LYS A 179 25.33 0.62 9.81
CA LYS A 179 25.48 -0.78 10.23
C LYS A 179 24.34 -1.68 9.73
N ILE A 180 23.39 -1.13 8.94
CA ILE A 180 22.26 -1.92 8.45
C ILE A 180 22.75 -3.10 7.60
N THR A 181 22.25 -4.28 7.89
CA THR A 181 22.54 -5.48 7.10
C THR A 181 21.70 -5.51 5.82
N PHE A 182 22.13 -6.33 4.87
CA PHE A 182 21.38 -6.54 3.62
C PHE A 182 19.94 -7.01 3.87
N THR A 183 19.75 -7.94 4.80
CA THR A 183 18.43 -8.46 5.16
C THR A 183 17.55 -7.37 5.79
N GLU A 184 18.10 -6.56 6.67
CA GLU A 184 17.39 -5.45 7.32
C GLU A 184 16.96 -4.38 6.30
N ALA A 185 17.79 -4.12 5.28
CA ALA A 185 17.43 -3.16 4.23
C ALA A 185 16.20 -3.61 3.42
N PHE A 186 16.08 -4.90 3.12
CA PHE A 186 14.88 -5.43 2.46
C PHE A 186 13.68 -5.50 3.41
N SER A 187 13.88 -5.86 4.68
CA SER A 187 12.82 -5.76 5.70
C SER A 187 12.27 -4.35 5.81
N LEU A 188 13.14 -3.34 5.75
CA LEU A 188 12.72 -1.93 5.77
C LEU A 188 11.86 -1.57 4.54
N ALA A 189 12.19 -2.11 3.36
CA ALA A 189 11.35 -1.94 2.17
C ALA A 189 9.96 -2.58 2.35
N ASP A 190 9.90 -3.79 2.92
CA ASP A 190 8.64 -4.46 3.22
C ASP A 190 7.81 -3.68 4.26
N ASP A 191 8.47 -3.07 5.25
CA ASP A 191 7.83 -2.22 6.25
C ASP A 191 7.22 -0.96 5.64
N VAL A 192 7.89 -0.35 4.68
CA VAL A 192 7.36 0.83 4.00
C VAL A 192 6.17 0.47 3.11
N LEU A 193 6.19 -0.67 2.42
CA LEU A 193 5.03 -1.19 1.70
C LEU A 193 3.84 -1.45 2.65
N TYR A 194 4.09 -2.05 3.81
CA TYR A 194 3.08 -2.20 4.86
C TYR A 194 2.49 -0.86 5.30
N GLN A 195 3.32 0.14 5.59
CA GLN A 195 2.86 1.47 6.00
C GLN A 195 2.01 2.14 4.92
N GLY A 196 2.36 1.97 3.64
CA GLY A 196 1.61 2.49 2.50
C GLY A 196 0.20 1.93 2.41
N VAL A 197 0.06 0.63 2.56
CA VAL A 197 -1.25 -0.03 2.57
C VAL A 197 -2.03 0.31 3.83
N LYS A 198 -1.38 0.21 5.01
CA LYS A 198 -1.99 0.47 6.31
C LYS A 198 -2.53 1.89 6.42
N GLY A 199 -1.76 2.89 5.97
CA GLY A 199 -2.15 4.30 6.07
C GLY A 199 -3.48 4.60 5.40
N VAL A 200 -3.75 3.97 4.25
CA VAL A 200 -5.03 4.13 3.53
C VAL A 200 -6.12 3.24 4.12
N THR A 201 -5.78 2.00 4.48
CA THR A 201 -6.74 1.03 5.03
C THR A 201 -7.29 1.48 6.37
N ASP A 202 -6.46 1.99 7.26
CA ASP A 202 -6.86 2.48 8.58
C ASP A 202 -7.92 3.60 8.50
N LEU A 203 -7.85 4.45 7.46
CA LEU A 203 -8.85 5.50 7.23
C LEU A 203 -10.28 4.97 6.98
N MET A 204 -10.40 3.75 6.46
CA MET A 204 -11.68 3.15 6.07
C MET A 204 -12.18 2.10 7.05
N VAL A 205 -11.26 1.37 7.68
CA VAL A 205 -11.60 0.17 8.48
C VAL A 205 -11.68 0.49 9.96
N ARG A 206 -10.89 1.44 10.45
CA ARG A 206 -10.84 1.79 11.86
C ARG A 206 -11.76 2.95 12.18
N PRO A 207 -12.65 2.79 13.17
CA PRO A 207 -13.48 3.90 13.64
C PRO A 207 -12.59 4.97 14.28
N GLY A 208 -12.64 6.18 13.75
CA GLY A 208 -11.99 7.36 14.29
C GLY A 208 -13.00 8.38 14.81
N LEU A 209 -12.51 9.49 15.36
CA LEU A 209 -13.36 10.64 15.76
C LEU A 209 -13.91 11.38 14.55
N ILE A 210 -13.14 11.42 13.48
CA ILE A 210 -13.55 11.94 12.17
C ILE A 210 -13.24 10.85 11.16
N ASN A 211 -14.27 10.26 10.59
CA ASN A 211 -14.16 9.18 9.63
C ASN A 211 -14.31 9.72 8.21
N LEU A 212 -13.48 9.18 7.30
CA LEU A 212 -13.70 9.28 5.87
C LEU A 212 -14.47 8.03 5.42
N ASP A 213 -15.53 8.22 4.66
CA ASP A 213 -16.17 7.09 4.01
C ASP A 213 -15.39 6.64 2.75
N PHE A 214 -15.75 5.48 2.23
CA PHE A 214 -15.08 4.94 1.05
C PHE A 214 -15.21 5.87 -0.18
N ALA A 215 -16.34 6.56 -0.32
CA ALA A 215 -16.57 7.48 -1.43
C ALA A 215 -15.63 8.69 -1.36
N ASP A 216 -15.34 9.18 -0.16
CA ASP A 216 -14.39 10.26 0.08
C ASP A 216 -12.97 9.85 -0.31
N VAL A 217 -12.53 8.67 0.14
CA VAL A 217 -11.21 8.13 -0.23
C VAL A 217 -11.12 7.91 -1.73
N ARG A 218 -12.16 7.34 -2.33
CA ARG A 218 -12.25 7.13 -3.78
C ARG A 218 -12.13 8.43 -4.56
N ALA A 219 -12.87 9.47 -4.18
CA ALA A 219 -12.85 10.77 -4.86
C ALA A 219 -11.44 11.39 -4.89
N VAL A 220 -10.69 11.25 -3.79
CA VAL A 220 -9.29 11.73 -3.75
C VAL A 220 -8.36 10.84 -4.58
N MET A 221 -8.53 9.51 -4.53
CA MET A 221 -7.65 8.56 -5.19
C MET A 221 -7.84 8.47 -6.71
N ASP A 222 -9.06 8.63 -7.22
CA ASP A 222 -9.37 8.56 -8.67
C ASP A 222 -8.62 9.63 -9.48
N GLU A 223 -8.24 10.76 -8.88
CA GLU A 223 -7.60 11.87 -9.56
C GLU A 223 -6.08 11.98 -9.37
N MET A 224 -5.50 11.18 -8.49
CA MET A 224 -4.13 11.42 -8.02
C MET A 224 -3.03 11.02 -9.01
N GLY A 225 -3.19 9.96 -9.76
CA GLY A 225 -2.12 9.44 -10.63
C GLY A 225 -0.91 8.97 -9.81
N LYS A 226 0.12 9.81 -9.66
CA LYS A 226 1.25 9.53 -8.75
C LYS A 226 0.97 10.10 -7.37
N ALA A 227 1.10 9.27 -6.36
CA ALA A 227 0.98 9.67 -4.96
C ALA A 227 2.28 9.40 -4.20
N MET A 228 2.43 10.08 -3.10
CA MET A 228 3.56 9.94 -2.18
C MET A 228 3.02 9.80 -0.76
N MET A 229 3.81 9.18 0.11
CA MET A 229 3.47 9.07 1.52
C MET A 229 4.63 9.52 2.39
N GLY A 230 4.31 10.12 3.51
CA GLY A 230 5.24 10.42 4.58
C GLY A 230 4.63 10.01 5.91
N THR A 231 5.46 9.52 6.80
CA THR A 231 5.07 9.14 8.16
C THR A 231 5.94 9.87 9.17
N GLY A 232 5.37 10.23 10.31
CA GLY A 232 6.08 10.85 11.39
C GLY A 232 5.48 10.48 12.75
N GLU A 233 6.32 10.21 13.70
CA GLU A 233 5.95 9.88 15.08
C GLU A 233 6.72 10.78 16.05
N ALA A 234 6.05 11.25 17.09
CA ALA A 234 6.65 12.03 18.15
C ALA A 234 5.94 11.85 19.50
N GLU A 235 6.67 12.10 20.56
CA GLU A 235 6.20 12.05 21.95
C GLU A 235 6.62 13.34 22.67
N GLY A 236 5.94 13.67 23.77
CA GLY A 236 6.26 14.84 24.62
C GLY A 236 5.48 16.09 24.28
N GLU A 237 5.99 17.24 24.66
CA GLU A 237 5.32 18.54 24.47
C GLU A 237 5.24 18.86 22.98
N ASP A 238 5.46 19.36 22.19
CA ASP A 238 5.33 19.69 20.76
C ASP A 238 5.16 18.48 19.82
N ARG A 239 4.65 17.33 20.32
CA ARG A 239 4.57 16.06 19.57
C ARG A 239 3.82 16.19 18.25
N ALA A 240 2.78 17.00 18.19
CA ALA A 240 1.94 17.20 17.01
C ALA A 240 2.73 17.86 15.86
N ILE A 241 3.41 18.95 16.15
CA ILE A 241 4.24 19.68 15.18
C ILE A 241 5.43 18.79 14.77
N GLN A 242 6.10 18.17 15.72
CA GLN A 242 7.25 17.29 15.44
C GLN A 242 6.88 16.09 14.57
N ALA A 243 5.73 15.47 14.81
CA ALA A 243 5.24 14.37 13.98
C ALA A 243 4.92 14.85 12.56
N ALA A 244 4.24 16.00 12.42
CA ALA A 244 3.95 16.60 11.13
C ALA A 244 5.23 16.96 10.36
N GLU A 245 6.23 17.55 11.01
CA GLU A 245 7.51 17.89 10.40
C GLU A 245 8.28 16.63 9.95
N LYS A 246 8.30 15.58 10.76
CA LYS A 246 8.91 14.31 10.37
C LYS A 246 8.19 13.67 9.19
N ALA A 247 6.87 13.77 9.12
CA ALA A 247 6.10 13.27 7.99
C ALA A 247 6.42 14.06 6.71
N ILE A 248 6.49 15.38 6.78
CA ILE A 248 6.84 16.27 5.66
C ILE A 248 8.30 16.06 5.21
N ALA A 249 9.22 15.93 6.17
CA ALA A 249 10.64 15.71 5.91
C ALA A 249 11.00 14.25 5.60
N ASN A 250 10.00 13.38 5.48
CA ASN A 250 10.25 11.96 5.24
C ASN A 250 11.06 11.75 3.95
N PRO A 251 12.18 11.01 3.98
CA PRO A 251 13.02 10.78 2.80
C PRO A 251 12.29 10.15 1.61
N LEU A 252 11.16 9.51 1.83
CA LEU A 252 10.33 8.93 0.78
C LEU A 252 9.61 9.99 -0.06
N LEU A 253 9.50 11.23 0.45
CA LEU A 253 8.89 12.38 -0.26
C LEU A 253 9.88 13.18 -1.12
N ASN A 254 11.19 12.92 -1.01
CA ASN A 254 12.24 13.84 -1.46
C ASN A 254 12.40 14.05 -2.98
N GLU A 255 11.74 13.30 -3.82
CA GLU A 255 11.90 13.47 -5.27
C GLU A 255 10.86 14.42 -5.89
N ILE A 256 9.79 14.72 -5.18
CA ILE A 256 8.71 15.58 -5.67
C ILE A 256 8.30 16.53 -4.55
N SER A 257 8.17 17.82 -4.87
CA SER A 257 7.64 18.80 -3.94
C SER A 257 6.18 18.46 -3.59
N LEU A 258 5.81 18.58 -2.31
CA LEU A 258 4.40 18.55 -1.88
C LEU A 258 3.59 19.69 -2.49
N ARG A 259 4.29 20.71 -2.99
CA ARG A 259 3.69 21.86 -3.68
C ARG A 259 3.06 21.41 -4.98
N GLY A 260 1.79 21.69 -5.16
CA GLY A 260 1.02 21.31 -6.34
C GLY A 260 0.33 19.95 -6.23
N ALA A 261 0.29 19.34 -5.05
CA ALA A 261 -0.55 18.17 -4.80
C ALA A 261 -2.03 18.51 -4.98
N LYS A 262 -2.74 17.73 -5.76
CA LYS A 262 -4.18 17.92 -6.02
C LYS A 262 -5.04 17.56 -4.81
N GLY A 263 -4.62 16.57 -4.04
CA GLY A 263 -5.29 16.13 -2.83
C GLY A 263 -4.28 15.63 -1.79
N VAL A 264 -4.65 15.68 -0.52
CA VAL A 264 -3.86 15.18 0.60
C VAL A 264 -4.77 14.40 1.53
N LEU A 265 -4.40 13.16 1.81
CA LEU A 265 -5.00 12.34 2.87
C LEU A 265 -4.10 12.41 4.10
N ILE A 266 -4.66 12.82 5.23
CA ILE A 266 -3.94 12.93 6.49
C ILE A 266 -4.58 11.97 7.49
N ASN A 267 -3.79 11.04 8.01
CA ASN A 267 -4.18 10.17 9.12
C ASN A 267 -3.41 10.59 10.37
N ILE A 268 -4.12 10.99 11.41
CA ILE A 268 -3.55 11.36 12.70
C ILE A 268 -4.02 10.37 13.75
N THR A 269 -3.07 9.68 14.36
CA THR A 269 -3.32 8.70 15.41
C THR A 269 -2.68 9.20 16.71
N GLY A 270 -3.47 9.25 17.79
CA GLY A 270 -3.00 9.67 19.10
C GLY A 270 -3.67 8.88 20.24
N GLY A 271 -3.18 9.08 21.45
CA GLY A 271 -3.83 8.57 22.68
C GLY A 271 -5.10 9.36 23.00
N HIS A 272 -5.78 8.95 24.08
CA HIS A 272 -6.97 9.67 24.59
C HIS A 272 -6.66 11.11 25.04
N ASP A 273 -5.40 11.41 25.23
CA ASP A 273 -4.86 12.71 25.61
C ASP A 273 -4.61 13.65 24.43
N LEU A 274 -4.84 13.20 23.17
CA LEU A 274 -4.72 14.03 22.00
C LEU A 274 -5.75 15.15 22.03
N THR A 275 -5.27 16.38 22.01
CA THR A 275 -6.11 17.58 22.07
C THR A 275 -6.52 18.07 20.70
N LEU A 276 -7.61 18.84 20.62
CA LEU A 276 -8.06 19.49 19.39
C LEU A 276 -7.01 20.49 18.86
N PHE A 277 -6.28 21.15 19.76
CA PHE A 277 -5.23 22.10 19.38
C PHE A 277 -4.05 21.39 18.71
N GLU A 278 -3.58 20.29 19.27
CA GLU A 278 -2.51 19.48 18.66
C GLU A 278 -2.89 18.97 17.27
N LEU A 279 -4.15 18.60 17.10
CA LEU A 279 -4.67 18.15 15.82
C LEU A 279 -4.69 19.27 14.79
N ASP A 280 -5.16 20.47 15.17
CA ASP A 280 -5.18 21.65 14.32
C ASP A 280 -3.76 22.12 13.96
N GLU A 281 -2.84 22.10 14.91
CA GLU A 281 -1.42 22.43 14.68
C GLU A 281 -0.77 21.47 13.67
N ALA A 282 -0.94 20.15 13.83
CA ALA A 282 -0.39 19.16 12.89
C ALA A 282 -0.98 19.35 11.48
N ALA A 283 -2.31 19.50 11.39
CA ALA A 283 -2.99 19.69 10.12
C ALA A 283 -2.56 21.01 9.43
N ASN A 284 -2.44 22.11 10.18
CA ASN A 284 -2.01 23.39 9.65
C ASN A 284 -0.55 23.34 9.18
N ARG A 285 0.35 22.68 9.94
CA ARG A 285 1.75 22.52 9.53
C ARG A 285 1.89 21.79 8.20
N ILE A 286 1.08 20.73 7.98
CA ILE A 286 1.05 20.01 6.70
C ILE A 286 0.48 20.90 5.59
N ARG A 287 -0.58 21.67 5.88
CA ARG A 287 -1.20 22.59 4.90
C ARG A 287 -0.25 23.69 4.41
N GLU A 288 0.61 24.20 5.27
CA GLU A 288 1.60 25.21 4.91
C GLU A 288 2.59 24.71 3.85
N GLU A 289 2.91 23.42 3.86
CA GLU A 289 3.82 22.82 2.89
C GLU A 289 3.15 22.50 1.55
N VAL A 290 1.83 22.25 1.58
CA VAL A 290 1.03 21.97 0.39
C VAL A 290 0.50 23.29 -0.17
N ASP A 291 0.67 23.54 -1.46
CA ASP A 291 0.21 24.79 -2.10
C ASP A 291 -1.29 25.04 -1.84
N THR A 292 -1.64 26.30 -1.57
CA THR A 292 -3.02 26.76 -1.26
C THR A 292 -4.04 26.53 -2.39
N ARG A 293 -3.60 26.08 -3.56
CA ARG A 293 -4.44 25.78 -4.72
C ARG A 293 -5.05 24.38 -4.75
N SER A 294 -4.71 23.50 -3.81
CA SER A 294 -5.35 22.19 -3.71
C SER A 294 -6.77 22.36 -3.13
N GLU A 295 -7.78 22.21 -3.96
CA GLU A 295 -9.19 22.45 -3.57
C GLU A 295 -9.81 21.33 -2.72
N GLU A 296 -9.20 20.13 -2.68
CA GLU A 296 -9.72 18.99 -1.91
C GLU A 296 -8.75 18.57 -0.82
N ARG A 297 -9.13 18.83 0.43
CA ARG A 297 -8.39 18.47 1.64
C ARG A 297 -9.27 17.64 2.54
N ARG A 298 -8.91 16.36 2.74
CA ARG A 298 -9.65 15.47 3.62
C ARG A 298 -8.73 14.93 4.71
N VAL A 299 -9.21 14.98 5.94
CA VAL A 299 -8.48 14.57 7.15
C VAL A 299 -9.21 13.43 7.81
N GLY A 300 -8.55 12.29 7.98
CA GLY A 300 -9.02 11.18 8.80
C GLY A 300 -8.27 11.15 10.13
N ILE A 301 -8.97 10.89 11.23
CA ILE A 301 -8.40 10.91 12.57
C ILE A 301 -8.77 9.63 13.31
N GLU A 302 -7.75 8.88 13.73
CA GLU A 302 -7.88 7.70 14.56
C GLU A 302 -7.38 7.97 15.99
N SER A 303 -8.18 7.61 17.02
CA SER A 303 -7.71 7.59 18.40
C SER A 303 -7.45 6.15 18.86
N ARG A 304 -6.22 5.84 19.28
CA ARG A 304 -5.87 4.56 19.91
C ARG A 304 -5.79 4.69 21.43
N SER A 305 -6.54 3.86 22.14
CA SER A 305 -6.22 3.58 23.53
C SER A 305 -5.15 2.49 23.57
N ARG A 306 -3.93 2.84 24.00
CA ARG A 306 -3.00 1.82 24.50
C ARG A 306 -3.49 1.45 25.89
N GLY A 307 -4.21 0.33 26.02
CA GLY A 307 -4.38 -0.32 27.32
C GLY A 307 -3.02 -0.78 27.79
N SER A 308 -2.49 -0.16 28.86
CA SER A 308 -1.44 -0.76 29.66
C SER A 308 -2.07 -1.98 30.33
N LEU A 309 -1.66 -3.17 29.96
CA LEU A 309 -1.82 -4.34 30.79
C LEU A 309 -0.70 -4.27 31.85
N ASP A 310 -1.06 -3.93 33.08
CA ASP A 310 -0.29 -4.27 34.27
C ASP A 310 -0.35 -5.78 34.51
#